data_91a71b586c6f7eb01c3041207cdb0098
#
_entry.id   91a71b586c6f7eb01c3041207cdb0098
#
_cell.length_a   1.000
_cell.length_b   1.000
_cell.length_c   1.000
_cell.angle_alpha   90.00
_cell.angle_beta   90.00
_cell.angle_gamma   90.00
#
_symmetry.space_group_name_H-M   'P 1'
#
loop_
_entity.id
_entity.type
_entity.pdbx_description
1 polymer ?
#
loop_
_entity_poly.entity_id
_entity_poly.type
_entity_poly.pdbx_seq_one_letter_code
_entity_poly.pdbx_strand_id
1 'polypeptide(L)'
;AIAVAVPTAYADPSPTPEPTPAPAPAPAPPASTVTSAPTSTKVPDPQGPACDAYRKKVPSGPGSIESMALQTGSEALASNPDLSTFSGLISGKLNPDINIVNVLDGGPYVVFAPTNEAFAKLDPATLATLKSDPVVLLPTLFYHMVLGYLGPNDVQGKMPTQDGRPVVVTGK
;
A
#
# COMPACT_ATOMS: atom_id res chain seq x y z
N ALA A 1 73.31 -36.40 -23.43
CA ALA A 1 72.46 -35.22 -23.47
C ALA A 1 71.51 -35.41 -24.67
N ILE A 2 70.24 -35.66 -24.39
CA ILE A 2 69.19 -35.79 -25.39
C ILE A 2 68.34 -34.55 -25.30
N ALA A 3 68.33 -33.69 -26.32
CA ALA A 3 67.46 -32.56 -26.45
C ALA A 3 66.14 -33.01 -27.08
N VAL A 4 65.08 -32.79 -26.36
CA VAL A 4 63.73 -33.00 -26.87
C VAL A 4 63.16 -31.65 -27.29
N ALA A 5 62.96 -31.50 -28.60
CA ALA A 5 62.31 -30.32 -29.16
C ALA A 5 60.77 -30.44 -28.99
N VAL A 6 60.13 -29.46 -28.37
CA VAL A 6 58.69 -29.33 -28.25
C VAL A 6 58.20 -28.54 -29.44
N PRO A 7 57.24 -29.00 -30.25
CA PRO A 7 56.62 -28.18 -31.29
C PRO A 7 55.67 -27.15 -30.69
N THR A 8 55.91 -25.90 -31.00
CA THR A 8 55.03 -24.78 -30.69
C THR A 8 53.82 -24.87 -31.61
N ALA A 9 52.66 -25.19 -31.01
CA ALA A 9 51.40 -25.12 -31.73
C ALA A 9 51.02 -23.64 -31.96
N TYR A 10 50.99 -23.24 -33.22
CA TYR A 10 50.47 -21.96 -33.65
C TYR A 10 48.92 -22.04 -33.51
N ALA A 11 48.37 -21.29 -32.60
CA ALA A 11 46.94 -21.09 -32.50
C ALA A 11 46.48 -20.14 -33.60
N ASP A 12 45.69 -20.67 -34.53
CA ASP A 12 44.99 -19.90 -35.54
C ASP A 12 44.00 -18.92 -34.89
N PRO A 13 44.05 -17.63 -35.20
CA PRO A 13 43.04 -16.71 -34.67
C PRO A 13 41.69 -17.01 -35.32
N SER A 14 40.77 -17.52 -34.52
CA SER A 14 39.36 -17.65 -34.92
C SER A 14 38.81 -16.32 -35.42
N PRO A 15 38.09 -16.30 -36.55
CA PRO A 15 37.47 -15.06 -37.03
C PRO A 15 36.46 -14.52 -36.00
N THR A 16 36.66 -13.28 -35.64
CA THR A 16 35.74 -12.49 -34.84
C THR A 16 34.36 -12.52 -35.53
N PRO A 17 33.30 -12.94 -34.88
CA PRO A 17 31.95 -12.86 -35.47
C PRO A 17 31.61 -11.39 -35.72
N GLU A 18 31.28 -11.11 -36.96
CA GLU A 18 30.75 -9.83 -37.43
C GLU A 18 29.51 -9.49 -36.64
N PRO A 19 29.35 -8.25 -36.13
CA PRO A 19 28.17 -7.87 -35.35
C PRO A 19 26.94 -7.97 -36.27
N THR A 20 26.05 -8.89 -35.93
CA THR A 20 24.71 -8.97 -36.54
C THR A 20 24.01 -7.64 -36.34
N PRO A 21 23.50 -6.98 -37.38
CA PRO A 21 22.76 -5.75 -37.25
C PRO A 21 21.54 -6.01 -36.34
N ALA A 22 21.39 -5.20 -35.31
CA ALA A 22 20.24 -5.26 -34.41
C ALA A 22 18.96 -5.13 -35.22
N PRO A 23 17.93 -5.96 -34.96
CA PRO A 23 16.65 -5.79 -35.63
C PRO A 23 16.12 -4.39 -35.33
N ALA A 24 15.64 -3.71 -36.38
CA ALA A 24 15.01 -2.41 -36.27
C ALA A 24 13.91 -2.46 -35.18
N PRO A 25 13.76 -1.42 -34.34
CA PRO A 25 12.71 -1.39 -33.37
C PRO A 25 11.36 -1.50 -34.08
N ALA A 26 10.55 -2.46 -33.63
CA ALA A 26 9.18 -2.60 -34.10
C ALA A 26 8.45 -1.27 -33.92
N PRO A 27 7.58 -0.87 -34.85
CA PRO A 27 6.80 0.34 -34.67
C PRO A 27 6.02 0.24 -33.38
N ALA A 28 6.16 1.27 -32.56
CA ALA A 28 5.41 1.39 -31.31
C ALA A 28 3.91 1.27 -31.64
N PRO A 29 3.14 0.51 -30.85
CA PRO A 29 1.71 0.51 -31.00
C PRO A 29 1.19 1.93 -30.88
N PRO A 30 0.15 2.31 -31.63
CA PRO A 30 -0.40 3.66 -31.56
C PRO A 30 -0.74 3.95 -30.10
N ALA A 31 -0.22 5.06 -29.61
CA ALA A 31 -0.57 5.56 -28.28
C ALA A 31 -2.10 5.65 -28.23
N SER A 32 -2.69 4.71 -27.50
CA SER A 32 -4.09 4.85 -27.12
C SER A 32 -4.17 6.13 -26.32
N THR A 33 -4.74 7.15 -26.93
CA THR A 33 -5.17 8.36 -26.26
C THR A 33 -6.21 7.93 -25.23
N VAL A 34 -5.74 7.59 -24.04
CA VAL A 34 -6.59 7.58 -22.87
C VAL A 34 -6.96 9.04 -22.61
N THR A 35 -8.03 9.48 -23.27
CA THR A 35 -8.77 10.66 -22.88
C THR A 35 -9.43 10.31 -21.54
N SER A 36 -8.65 10.31 -20.49
CA SER A 36 -9.13 10.42 -19.14
C SER A 36 -9.25 11.90 -18.83
N ALA A 37 -10.36 12.50 -19.26
CA ALA A 37 -10.85 13.64 -18.51
C ALA A 37 -11.08 13.12 -17.09
N PRO A 38 -10.48 13.72 -16.07
CA PRO A 38 -10.93 13.46 -14.73
C PRO A 38 -12.34 14.06 -14.63
N THR A 39 -13.32 13.20 -14.79
CA THR A 39 -14.62 13.51 -14.23
C THR A 39 -14.32 13.77 -12.77
N SER A 40 -14.53 14.99 -12.30
CA SER A 40 -14.52 15.33 -10.88
C SER A 40 -15.53 14.42 -10.22
N THR A 41 -15.07 13.26 -9.81
CA THR A 41 -15.86 12.34 -9.03
C THR A 41 -15.94 12.99 -7.67
N LYS A 42 -17.02 13.73 -7.45
CA LYS A 42 -17.34 14.26 -6.12
C LYS A 42 -17.22 13.08 -5.17
N VAL A 43 -16.24 13.15 -4.27
CA VAL A 43 -16.04 12.12 -3.25
C VAL A 43 -17.38 11.91 -2.56
N PRO A 44 -17.92 10.68 -2.50
CA PRO A 44 -19.19 10.44 -1.84
C PRO A 44 -19.15 10.94 -0.41
N ASP A 45 -20.23 11.54 0.05
CA ASP A 45 -20.32 11.95 1.45
C ASP A 45 -20.14 10.74 2.36
N PRO A 46 -19.33 10.85 3.41
CA PRO A 46 -19.15 9.76 4.35
C PRO A 46 -20.48 9.39 5.01
N GLN A 47 -20.69 8.10 5.18
CA GLN A 47 -21.91 7.52 5.72
C GLN A 47 -21.60 6.81 7.03
N GLY A 48 -22.54 6.86 7.95
CA GLY A 48 -22.46 6.17 9.23
C GLY A 48 -22.93 7.01 10.40
N PRO A 49 -23.33 6.38 11.50
CA PRO A 49 -23.96 7.07 12.64
C PRO A 49 -23.03 8.05 13.37
N ALA A 50 -21.70 7.87 13.23
CA ALA A 50 -20.72 8.73 13.89
C ALA A 50 -20.30 9.94 13.03
N CYS A 51 -20.69 10.03 11.75
CA CYS A 51 -20.19 11.08 10.86
C CYS A 51 -20.61 12.49 11.31
N ASP A 52 -21.85 12.66 11.76
CA ASP A 52 -22.32 13.98 12.22
C ASP A 52 -21.64 14.40 13.51
N ALA A 53 -21.40 13.49 14.43
CA ALA A 53 -20.66 13.76 15.66
C ALA A 53 -19.21 14.14 15.34
N TYR A 54 -18.58 13.46 14.38
CA TYR A 54 -17.23 13.77 13.94
C TYR A 54 -17.12 15.14 13.27
N ARG A 55 -18.07 15.51 12.38
CA ARG A 55 -18.13 16.84 11.76
C ARG A 55 -18.24 17.96 12.80
N LYS A 56 -19.01 17.75 13.88
CA LYS A 56 -19.10 18.70 14.99
C LYS A 56 -17.81 18.77 15.80
N LYS A 57 -17.12 17.63 15.97
CA LYS A 57 -15.86 17.53 16.72
C LYS A 57 -14.69 18.18 15.96
N VAL A 58 -14.64 17.98 14.64
CA VAL A 58 -13.56 18.46 13.75
C VAL A 58 -14.18 19.21 12.57
N PRO A 59 -14.71 20.43 12.78
CA PRO A 59 -15.42 21.16 11.74
C PRO A 59 -14.52 21.74 10.66
N SER A 60 -13.21 21.85 10.92
CA SER A 60 -12.23 22.42 9.98
C SER A 60 -10.81 21.93 10.30
N GLY A 61 -9.87 22.24 9.42
CA GLY A 61 -8.48 21.85 9.57
C GLY A 61 -8.16 20.50 8.90
N PRO A 62 -6.90 20.04 9.00
CA PRO A 62 -6.43 18.83 8.27
C PRO A 62 -7.23 17.56 8.57
N GLY A 63 -7.76 17.44 9.77
CA GLY A 63 -8.57 16.29 10.19
C GLY A 63 -10.05 16.39 9.84
N SER A 64 -10.52 17.50 9.23
CA SER A 64 -11.91 17.59 8.77
C SER A 64 -12.16 16.63 7.61
N ILE A 65 -13.40 16.20 7.46
CA ILE A 65 -13.81 15.26 6.39
C ILE A 65 -13.44 15.80 5.00
N GLU A 66 -13.70 17.07 4.77
CA GLU A 66 -13.39 17.73 3.49
C GLU A 66 -11.89 17.78 3.21
N SER A 67 -11.06 18.03 4.23
CA SER A 67 -9.61 18.04 4.08
C SER A 67 -9.04 16.64 3.87
N MET A 68 -9.50 15.65 4.64
CA MET A 68 -9.07 14.27 4.50
C MET A 68 -9.40 13.67 3.12
N ALA A 69 -10.49 14.11 2.50
CA ALA A 69 -10.88 13.66 1.16
C ALA A 69 -9.88 14.08 0.05
N LEU A 70 -9.01 15.04 0.32
CA LEU A 70 -8.00 15.54 -0.60
C LEU A 70 -6.57 15.03 -0.28
N GLN A 71 -6.43 14.27 0.79
CA GLN A 71 -5.15 13.75 1.28
C GLN A 71 -4.90 12.32 0.78
N THR A 72 -3.64 11.89 0.85
CA THR A 72 -3.32 10.47 0.70
C THR A 72 -3.91 9.66 1.86
N GLY A 73 -3.97 8.33 1.71
CA GLY A 73 -4.51 7.48 2.76
C GLY A 73 -3.76 7.63 4.09
N SER A 74 -2.44 7.68 4.04
CA SER A 74 -1.61 7.85 5.23
C SER A 74 -1.75 9.23 5.88
N GLU A 75 -1.85 10.29 5.08
CA GLU A 75 -2.09 11.65 5.58
C GLU A 75 -3.46 11.79 6.24
N ALA A 76 -4.50 11.23 5.63
CA ALA A 76 -5.84 11.23 6.19
C ALA A 76 -5.89 10.50 7.54
N LEU A 77 -5.25 9.34 7.65
CA LEU A 77 -5.13 8.62 8.91
C LEU A 77 -4.35 9.40 9.97
N ALA A 78 -3.27 10.09 9.57
CA ALA A 78 -2.46 10.91 10.49
C ALA A 78 -3.18 12.17 10.96
N SER A 79 -4.02 12.75 10.11
CA SER A 79 -4.78 13.97 10.41
C SER A 79 -6.00 13.71 11.28
N ASN A 80 -6.51 12.47 11.30
CA ASN A 80 -7.68 12.11 12.08
C ASN A 80 -7.31 11.88 13.56
N PRO A 81 -7.82 12.70 14.50
CA PRO A 81 -7.45 12.59 15.91
C PRO A 81 -7.89 11.28 16.58
N ASP A 82 -8.91 10.62 16.04
CA ASP A 82 -9.41 9.35 16.59
C ASP A 82 -8.62 8.13 16.12
N LEU A 83 -7.70 8.31 15.15
CA LEU A 83 -6.91 7.24 14.53
C LEU A 83 -5.39 7.36 14.82
N SER A 84 -5.00 8.17 15.78
CA SER A 84 -3.58 8.45 16.07
C SER A 84 -2.76 7.21 16.40
N THR A 85 -3.34 6.25 17.12
CA THR A 85 -2.68 4.97 17.44
C THR A 85 -2.47 4.12 16.19
N PHE A 86 -3.50 3.97 15.36
CA PHE A 86 -3.42 3.21 14.12
C PHE A 86 -2.43 3.84 13.14
N SER A 87 -2.50 5.15 12.96
CA SER A 87 -1.54 5.92 12.16
C SER A 87 -0.10 5.75 12.66
N GLY A 88 0.11 5.77 13.98
CA GLY A 88 1.42 5.54 14.57
C GLY A 88 1.99 4.15 14.32
N LEU A 89 1.14 3.13 14.27
CA LEU A 89 1.55 1.76 13.93
C LEU A 89 1.91 1.60 12.45
N ILE A 90 1.13 2.23 11.56
CA ILE A 90 1.38 2.20 10.11
C ILE A 90 2.67 2.93 9.73
N SER A 91 2.95 4.07 10.37
CA SER A 91 4.03 4.98 10.00
C SER A 91 5.39 4.68 10.66
N GLY A 92 5.47 3.65 11.48
CA GLY A 92 6.69 3.32 12.21
C GLY A 92 6.95 4.18 13.45
N LYS A 93 6.02 5.05 13.83
CA LYS A 93 6.19 5.90 15.04
C LYS A 93 6.11 5.10 16.33
N LEU A 94 5.28 4.06 16.37
CA LEU A 94 5.09 3.19 17.53
C LEU A 94 5.92 1.91 17.44
N ASN A 95 6.24 1.45 16.24
CA ASN A 95 7.14 0.33 15.98
C ASN A 95 8.00 0.67 14.75
N PRO A 96 9.28 1.05 14.94
CA PRO A 96 10.13 1.50 13.84
C PRO A 96 10.49 0.41 12.82
N ASP A 97 10.29 -0.87 13.17
CA ASP A 97 10.53 -2.00 12.25
C ASP A 97 9.42 -2.14 11.19
N ILE A 98 8.29 -1.46 11.38
CA ILE A 98 7.14 -1.51 10.49
C ILE A 98 6.82 -0.10 9.98
N ASN A 99 6.93 0.09 8.66
CA ASN A 99 6.43 1.27 7.97
C ASN A 99 5.80 0.84 6.66
N ILE A 100 4.47 0.91 6.58
CA ILE A 100 3.70 0.52 5.40
C ILE A 100 3.02 1.71 4.71
N VAL A 101 3.44 2.93 5.01
CA VAL A 101 2.91 4.16 4.39
C VAL A 101 2.96 4.07 2.87
N ASN A 102 4.11 3.67 2.29
CA ASN A 102 4.25 3.55 0.85
C ASN A 102 3.34 2.47 0.25
N VAL A 103 3.05 1.40 0.98
CA VAL A 103 2.10 0.36 0.54
C VAL A 103 0.70 0.94 0.51
N LEU A 104 0.30 1.61 1.59
CA LEU A 104 -1.02 2.22 1.71
C LEU A 104 -1.27 3.29 0.64
N ASP A 105 -0.31 4.17 0.41
CA ASP A 105 -0.43 5.28 -0.54
C ASP A 105 -0.19 4.84 -2.01
N GLY A 106 0.39 3.66 -2.22
CA GLY A 106 0.72 3.12 -3.53
C GLY A 106 -0.43 2.39 -4.25
N GLY A 107 -1.55 2.21 -3.61
CA GLY A 107 -2.69 1.51 -4.22
C GLY A 107 -4.04 2.01 -3.71
N PRO A 108 -5.13 1.63 -4.41
CA PRO A 108 -6.47 1.88 -3.92
C PRO A 108 -6.79 0.88 -2.81
N TYR A 109 -6.90 1.37 -1.58
CA TYR A 109 -7.27 0.54 -0.44
C TYR A 109 -8.50 1.07 0.27
N VAL A 110 -9.37 0.16 0.69
CA VAL A 110 -10.32 0.39 1.77
C VAL A 110 -9.65 -0.03 3.07
N VAL A 111 -9.59 0.89 4.03
CA VAL A 111 -8.96 0.64 5.32
C VAL A 111 -10.01 0.63 6.42
N PHE A 112 -10.10 -0.50 7.11
CA PHE A 112 -10.93 -0.64 8.32
C PHE A 112 -10.11 -0.16 9.52
N ALA A 113 -10.01 1.16 9.69
CA ALA A 113 -9.15 1.76 10.70
C ALA A 113 -9.76 1.65 12.11
N PRO A 114 -9.14 0.93 13.04
CA PRO A 114 -9.57 0.90 14.43
C PRO A 114 -9.27 2.23 15.11
N THR A 115 -10.24 2.74 15.85
CA THR A 115 -10.10 3.97 16.63
C THR A 115 -9.22 3.77 17.86
N ASN A 116 -8.76 4.89 18.46
CA ASN A 116 -8.04 4.86 19.73
C ASN A 116 -8.87 4.16 20.82
N GLU A 117 -10.19 4.32 20.83
CA GLU A 117 -11.09 3.62 21.74
C GLU A 117 -11.10 2.10 21.53
N ALA A 118 -10.99 1.65 20.27
CA ALA A 118 -10.89 0.22 19.96
C ALA A 118 -9.59 -0.36 20.54
N PHE A 119 -8.47 0.35 20.42
CA PHE A 119 -7.20 -0.04 21.04
C PHE A 119 -7.26 -0.03 22.58
N ALA A 120 -8.00 0.90 23.17
CA ALA A 120 -8.18 0.96 24.61
C ALA A 120 -8.96 -0.23 25.19
N LYS A 121 -9.68 -0.97 24.36
CA LYS A 121 -10.40 -2.20 24.75
C LYS A 121 -9.52 -3.45 24.72
N LEU A 122 -8.34 -3.35 24.14
CA LEU A 122 -7.38 -4.45 24.16
C LEU A 122 -6.76 -4.57 25.56
N ASP A 123 -6.43 -5.80 25.94
CA ASP A 123 -5.63 -5.98 27.15
C ASP A 123 -4.21 -5.39 26.97
N PRO A 124 -3.59 -4.92 28.06
CA PRO A 124 -2.29 -4.25 27.97
C PRO A 124 -1.18 -5.11 27.37
N ALA A 125 -1.22 -6.43 27.54
CA ALA A 125 -0.21 -7.35 27.01
C ALA A 125 -0.35 -7.46 25.49
N THR A 126 -1.56 -7.61 24.97
CA THR A 126 -1.84 -7.63 23.52
C THR A 126 -1.44 -6.31 22.87
N LEU A 127 -1.76 -5.18 23.49
CA LEU A 127 -1.39 -3.86 22.97
C LEU A 127 0.13 -3.67 22.95
N ALA A 128 0.83 -4.12 23.99
CA ALA A 128 2.29 -4.09 24.04
C ALA A 128 2.92 -4.95 22.95
N THR A 129 2.40 -6.16 22.73
CA THR A 129 2.85 -7.06 21.65
C THR A 129 2.66 -6.43 20.27
N LEU A 130 1.50 -5.84 20.00
CA LEU A 130 1.26 -5.13 18.74
C LEU A 130 2.25 -3.98 18.50
N LYS A 131 2.67 -3.30 19.55
CA LYS A 131 3.63 -2.19 19.44
C LYS A 131 5.09 -2.64 19.31
N SER A 132 5.43 -3.83 19.77
CA SER A 132 6.82 -4.30 19.86
C SER A 132 7.18 -5.43 18.90
N ASP A 133 6.21 -6.20 18.44
CA ASP A 133 6.45 -7.39 17.63
C ASP A 133 6.01 -7.17 16.17
N PRO A 134 6.97 -6.97 15.23
CA PRO A 134 6.65 -6.77 13.81
C PRO A 134 5.99 -7.98 13.15
N VAL A 135 6.24 -9.20 13.65
CA VAL A 135 5.67 -10.43 13.10
C VAL A 135 4.16 -10.52 13.40
N VAL A 136 3.73 -9.96 14.51
CA VAL A 136 2.31 -9.87 14.87
C VAL A 136 1.66 -8.62 14.26
N LEU A 137 2.36 -7.50 14.26
CA LEU A 137 1.83 -6.23 13.79
C LEU A 137 1.56 -6.21 12.29
N LEU A 138 2.50 -6.63 11.46
CA LEU A 138 2.39 -6.51 10.01
C LEU A 138 1.18 -7.26 9.43
N PRO A 139 0.95 -8.55 9.75
CA PRO A 139 -0.25 -9.24 9.31
C PRO A 139 -1.54 -8.60 9.84
N THR A 140 -1.49 -8.06 11.06
CA THR A 140 -2.65 -7.37 11.65
C THR A 140 -3.01 -6.13 10.86
N LEU A 141 -2.03 -5.30 10.48
CA LEU A 141 -2.27 -4.12 9.66
C LEU A 141 -2.83 -4.48 8.28
N PHE A 142 -2.26 -5.49 7.63
CA PHE A 142 -2.73 -5.95 6.32
C PHE A 142 -4.13 -6.59 6.39
N TYR A 143 -4.50 -7.18 7.51
CA TYR A 143 -5.86 -7.68 7.72
C TYR A 143 -6.91 -6.56 7.74
N HIS A 144 -6.50 -5.32 8.05
CA HIS A 144 -7.38 -4.15 8.03
C HIS A 144 -7.44 -3.45 6.66
N MET A 145 -6.77 -3.98 5.64
CA MET A 145 -6.69 -3.38 4.32
C MET A 145 -7.29 -4.31 3.25
N VAL A 146 -8.21 -3.78 2.47
CA VAL A 146 -8.80 -4.46 1.30
C VAL A 146 -8.44 -3.67 0.05
N LEU A 147 -7.86 -4.36 -0.95
CA LEU A 147 -7.49 -3.74 -2.21
C LEU A 147 -8.74 -3.46 -3.06
N GLY A 148 -8.91 -2.24 -3.52
CA GLY A 148 -9.95 -1.84 -4.47
C GLY A 148 -10.51 -0.45 -4.22
N TYR A 149 -11.15 0.09 -5.24
CA TYR A 149 -12.00 1.29 -5.17
C TYR A 149 -13.43 0.86 -4.83
N LEU A 150 -13.71 0.69 -3.55
CA LEU A 150 -14.99 0.20 -3.07
C LEU A 150 -15.75 1.31 -2.35
N GLY A 151 -16.99 1.52 -2.75
CA GLY A 151 -17.90 2.42 -2.05
C GLY A 151 -18.56 1.75 -0.83
N PRO A 152 -19.32 2.51 -0.03
CA PRO A 152 -19.97 1.99 1.17
C PRO A 152 -20.92 0.80 0.92
N ASN A 153 -21.49 0.71 -0.29
CA ASN A 153 -22.40 -0.37 -0.66
C ASN A 153 -21.66 -1.63 -1.17
N ASP A 154 -20.37 -1.49 -1.52
CA ASP A 154 -19.56 -2.56 -2.09
C ASP A 154 -18.74 -3.29 -1.03
N VAL A 155 -18.55 -2.68 0.14
CA VAL A 155 -17.77 -3.24 1.25
C VAL A 155 -18.64 -4.11 2.17
N GLN A 156 -19.46 -5.00 1.60
CA GLN A 156 -20.32 -5.89 2.37
C GLN A 156 -20.02 -7.36 2.07
N GLY A 157 -20.26 -8.21 3.08
CA GLY A 157 -19.99 -9.63 2.97
C GLY A 157 -18.54 -10.00 3.18
N LYS A 158 -18.08 -11.02 2.49
CA LYS A 158 -16.72 -11.57 2.63
C LYS A 158 -15.75 -10.84 1.73
N MET A 159 -14.83 -10.07 2.31
CA MET A 159 -13.82 -9.28 1.62
C MET A 159 -12.43 -9.90 1.79
N PRO A 160 -11.67 -10.16 0.71
CA PRO A 160 -10.29 -10.59 0.82
C PRO A 160 -9.41 -9.43 1.31
N THR A 161 -8.66 -9.64 2.37
CA THR A 161 -7.74 -8.61 2.89
C THR A 161 -6.34 -8.77 2.27
N GLN A 162 -5.50 -7.76 2.47
CA GLN A 162 -4.10 -7.77 2.01
C GLN A 162 -3.25 -8.84 2.73
N ASP A 163 -3.69 -9.30 3.89
CA ASP A 163 -3.10 -10.43 4.63
C ASP A 163 -3.48 -11.80 4.03
N GLY A 164 -4.43 -11.86 3.08
CA GLY A 164 -4.93 -13.08 2.45
C GLY A 164 -6.10 -13.75 3.20
N ARG A 165 -6.33 -13.40 4.47
CA ARG A 165 -7.50 -13.86 5.22
C ARG A 165 -8.70 -12.97 4.93
N PRO A 166 -9.89 -13.52 4.75
CA PRO A 166 -11.07 -12.70 4.51
C PRO A 166 -11.58 -12.04 5.80
N VAL A 167 -12.03 -10.81 5.67
CA VAL A 167 -12.86 -10.15 6.68
C VAL A 167 -14.33 -10.23 6.26
N VAL A 168 -15.22 -10.40 7.20
CA VAL A 168 -16.67 -10.38 6.94
C VAL A 168 -17.22 -9.05 7.43
N VAL A 169 -17.73 -8.26 6.49
CA VAL A 169 -18.33 -6.96 6.77
C VAL A 169 -19.84 -7.13 6.84
N THR A 170 -20.40 -6.82 7.98
CA THR A 170 -21.84 -6.86 8.26
C THR A 170 -22.29 -5.50 8.77
N GLY A 171 -23.49 -5.10 8.43
CA GLY A 171 -24.09 -3.85 8.88
C GLY A 171 -24.74 -3.08 7.74
N LYS A 172 -25.38 -1.97 8.12
CA LYS A 172 -26.00 -1.00 7.21
C LYS A 172 -25.32 0.35 7.40
#